data_2f1c4f9ee7f7b84bf452298247ab1eed
#
_entry.id   2f1c4f9ee7f7b84bf452298247ab1eed
#
_cell.length_a   1.000
_cell.length_b   1.000
_cell.length_c   1.000
_cell.angle_alpha   90.00
_cell.angle_beta   90.00
_cell.angle_gamma   90.00
#
_symmetry.space_group_name_H-M   'P 1'
#
loop_
_entity.id
_entity.type
_entity.pdbx_description
1 polymer ?
#
loop_
_entity_poly.entity_id
_entity_poly.type
_entity_poly.pdbx_seq_one_letter_code
_entity_poly.pdbx_strand_id
1 'polypeptide(L)'
;MDTIQIKDKQFTGSIKEQDIQKEVIRVANEINRDLAGKNPLFLSVLNGSFMFTADLLKHITIPCEISFVKLASYQGVTSSGVIKEVIGLNEDIAGRTVVIVEDIVDTGLTMQRLLDTLGTRNPEAIHIASLLVKPEKLKVNLNIEYVAMEIPNDFIVGYGLDYDGFGRNYPDIYTVVD
;
A
#
# COMPACT_ATOMS: atom_id res chain seq x y z
N MET A 1 -15.84 7.38 -21.15
CA MET A 1 -15.05 6.69 -20.12
C MET A 1 -15.37 5.20 -20.21
N ASP A 2 -14.35 4.39 -20.14
CA ASP A 2 -14.57 2.95 -20.24
C ASP A 2 -15.26 2.44 -18.98
N THR A 3 -16.32 1.66 -19.17
CA THR A 3 -17.05 1.00 -18.09
C THR A 3 -16.72 -0.48 -18.13
N ILE A 4 -16.42 -1.07 -16.98
CA ILE A 4 -16.18 -2.50 -16.84
C ILE A 4 -17.19 -3.11 -15.89
N GLN A 5 -17.48 -4.39 -16.09
CA GLN A 5 -18.32 -5.20 -15.23
C GLN A 5 -17.46 -6.18 -14.46
N ILE A 6 -17.56 -6.18 -13.13
CA ILE A 6 -16.96 -7.21 -12.27
C ILE A 6 -18.08 -7.80 -11.42
N LYS A 7 -18.42 -9.07 -11.67
CA LYS A 7 -19.54 -9.74 -11.02
C LYS A 7 -20.84 -8.93 -11.13
N ASP A 8 -21.39 -8.54 -9.99
CA ASP A 8 -22.66 -7.82 -9.88
C ASP A 8 -22.54 -6.30 -9.93
N LYS A 9 -21.30 -5.75 -10.05
CA LYS A 9 -21.05 -4.31 -10.01
C LYS A 9 -20.47 -3.77 -11.30
N GLN A 10 -20.85 -2.55 -11.62
CA GLN A 10 -20.23 -1.77 -12.70
C GLN A 10 -19.26 -0.75 -12.13
N PHE A 11 -18.19 -0.52 -12.86
CA PHE A 11 -17.15 0.44 -12.51
C PHE A 11 -16.81 1.29 -13.72
N THR A 12 -16.53 2.58 -13.50
CA THR A 12 -16.08 3.50 -14.53
C THR A 12 -14.64 3.92 -14.29
N GLY A 13 -13.87 4.09 -15.36
CA GLY A 13 -12.46 4.52 -15.26
C GLY A 13 -12.34 5.88 -14.57
N SER A 14 -11.51 5.96 -13.54
CA SER A 14 -11.32 7.17 -12.74
C SER A 14 -9.89 7.70 -12.76
N ILE A 15 -8.87 6.82 -12.75
CA ILE A 15 -7.47 7.22 -12.80
C ILE A 15 -6.77 6.38 -13.87
N LYS A 16 -6.16 7.06 -14.83
CA LYS A 16 -5.47 6.39 -15.93
C LYS A 16 -4.07 5.92 -15.53
N GLU A 17 -3.63 4.80 -16.11
CA GLU A 17 -2.29 4.25 -15.90
C GLU A 17 -1.19 5.30 -16.03
N GLN A 18 -1.25 6.13 -17.06
CA GLN A 18 -0.24 7.16 -17.27
C GLN A 18 -0.15 8.18 -16.13
N ASP A 19 -1.26 8.51 -15.47
CA ASP A 19 -1.30 9.42 -14.34
C ASP A 19 -0.79 8.71 -13.08
N ILE A 20 -1.11 7.43 -12.91
CA ILE A 20 -0.56 6.59 -11.85
C ILE A 20 0.96 6.55 -11.96
N GLN A 21 1.49 6.29 -13.16
CA GLN A 21 2.94 6.19 -13.38
C GLN A 21 3.68 7.49 -13.08
N LYS A 22 3.10 8.65 -13.40
CA LYS A 22 3.70 9.95 -13.02
C LYS A 22 3.87 10.07 -11.50
N GLU A 23 2.84 9.70 -10.75
CA GLU A 23 2.88 9.78 -9.29
C GLU A 23 3.83 8.73 -8.68
N VAL A 24 3.89 7.54 -9.26
CA VAL A 24 4.85 6.50 -8.85
C VAL A 24 6.30 7.01 -9.02
N ILE A 25 6.61 7.62 -10.15
CA ILE A 25 7.94 8.20 -10.40
C ILE A 25 8.25 9.31 -9.41
N ARG A 26 7.29 10.20 -9.13
CA ARG A 26 7.48 11.26 -8.14
C ARG A 26 7.82 10.70 -6.76
N VAL A 27 7.04 9.74 -6.30
CA VAL A 27 7.28 9.07 -5.00
C VAL A 27 8.65 8.40 -4.98
N ALA A 28 9.03 7.69 -6.04
CA ALA A 28 10.34 7.05 -6.12
C ALA A 28 11.48 8.08 -6.01
N ASN A 29 11.36 9.22 -6.69
CA ASN A 29 12.37 10.29 -6.63
C ASN A 29 12.49 10.88 -5.22
N GLU A 30 11.38 11.05 -4.51
CA GLU A 30 11.40 11.51 -3.11
C GLU A 30 12.12 10.50 -2.21
N ILE A 31 11.81 9.21 -2.35
CA ILE A 31 12.47 8.14 -1.58
C ILE A 31 13.96 8.09 -1.87
N ASN A 32 14.37 8.15 -3.14
CA ASN A 32 15.79 8.16 -3.53
C ASN A 32 16.56 9.30 -2.88
N ARG A 33 15.95 10.49 -2.84
CA ARG A 33 16.55 11.67 -2.19
C ARG A 33 16.63 11.50 -0.68
N ASP A 34 15.51 11.14 -0.04
CA ASP A 34 15.39 11.16 1.42
C ASP A 34 16.13 10.00 2.08
N LEU A 35 16.22 8.85 1.42
CA LEU A 35 16.78 7.63 1.98
C LEU A 35 18.14 7.25 1.37
N ALA A 36 18.78 8.17 0.69
CA ALA A 36 20.15 7.95 0.17
C ALA A 36 21.10 7.54 1.30
N GLY A 37 21.86 6.46 1.10
CA GLY A 37 22.78 5.92 2.09
C GLY A 37 22.14 5.10 3.21
N LYS A 38 20.84 4.92 3.22
CA LYS A 38 20.11 4.19 4.27
C LYS A 38 19.89 2.71 3.97
N ASN A 39 20.09 2.27 2.73
CA ASN A 39 19.86 0.88 2.30
C ASN A 39 18.49 0.35 2.76
N PRO A 40 17.38 0.97 2.38
CA PRO A 40 16.08 0.64 2.92
C PRO A 40 15.65 -0.78 2.56
N LEU A 41 14.94 -1.42 3.49
CA LEU A 41 14.14 -2.62 3.23
C LEU A 41 12.70 -2.20 2.94
N PHE A 42 12.26 -2.48 1.73
CA PHE A 42 10.86 -2.30 1.35
C PHE A 42 10.06 -3.52 1.80
N LEU A 43 9.00 -3.29 2.57
CA LEU A 43 8.04 -4.33 2.96
C LEU A 43 6.72 -4.09 2.23
N SER A 44 6.46 -4.88 1.21
CA SER A 44 5.23 -4.81 0.42
C SER A 44 4.12 -5.63 1.06
N VAL A 45 2.98 -4.99 1.31
CA VAL A 45 1.82 -5.64 1.94
C VAL A 45 0.93 -6.24 0.86
N LEU A 46 0.98 -7.54 0.71
CA LEU A 46 0.19 -8.30 -0.26
C LEU A 46 -1.28 -8.41 0.21
N ASN A 47 -2.24 -8.58 -0.71
CA ASN A 47 -2.03 -8.79 -2.16
C ASN A 47 -2.02 -7.49 -2.96
N GLY A 48 -2.77 -6.48 -2.55
CA GLY A 48 -3.11 -5.29 -3.35
C GLY A 48 -1.94 -4.43 -3.77
N SER A 49 -0.82 -4.46 -3.06
CA SER A 49 0.34 -3.60 -3.33
C SER A 49 1.27 -4.10 -4.43
N PHE A 50 1.00 -5.26 -5.04
CA PHE A 50 1.97 -5.90 -5.94
C PHE A 50 2.31 -5.07 -7.18
N MET A 51 1.34 -4.42 -7.81
CA MET A 51 1.59 -3.58 -8.99
C MET A 51 2.33 -2.30 -8.63
N PHE A 52 1.88 -1.60 -7.59
CA PHE A 52 2.54 -0.39 -7.11
C PHE A 52 3.99 -0.69 -6.71
N THR A 53 4.21 -1.77 -5.98
CA THR A 53 5.56 -2.17 -5.57
C THR A 53 6.46 -2.43 -6.76
N ALA A 54 6.01 -3.19 -7.74
CA ALA A 54 6.79 -3.51 -8.93
C ALA A 54 7.17 -2.25 -9.72
N ASP A 55 6.22 -1.36 -9.92
CA ASP A 55 6.47 -0.12 -10.66
C ASP A 55 7.33 0.85 -9.86
N LEU A 56 7.10 0.99 -8.56
CA LEU A 56 7.90 1.85 -7.69
C LEU A 56 9.37 1.42 -7.66
N LEU A 57 9.63 0.14 -7.46
CA LEU A 57 11.00 -0.38 -7.32
C LEU A 57 11.83 -0.23 -8.60
N LYS A 58 11.20 -0.22 -9.78
CA LYS A 58 11.90 0.05 -11.04
C LYS A 58 12.54 1.45 -11.08
N HIS A 59 12.02 2.39 -10.29
CA HIS A 59 12.50 3.77 -10.23
C HIS A 59 13.33 4.07 -8.98
N ILE A 60 13.52 3.09 -8.09
CA ILE A 60 14.42 3.21 -6.94
C ILE A 60 15.84 2.97 -7.44
N THR A 61 16.70 3.97 -7.25
CA THR A 61 18.09 3.96 -7.74
C THR A 61 19.11 3.77 -6.63
N ILE A 62 18.71 3.87 -5.37
CA ILE A 62 19.55 3.60 -4.21
C ILE A 62 19.58 2.09 -3.91
N PRO A 63 20.66 1.56 -3.29
CA PRO A 63 20.68 0.18 -2.85
C PRO A 63 19.53 -0.10 -1.89
N CYS A 64 18.79 -1.19 -2.15
CA CYS A 64 17.63 -1.56 -1.36
C CYS A 64 17.38 -3.06 -1.43
N GLU A 65 16.58 -3.54 -0.49
CA GLU A 65 16.06 -4.91 -0.48
C GLU A 65 14.53 -4.83 -0.53
N ILE A 66 13.89 -5.92 -0.94
CA ILE A 66 12.44 -6.07 -0.98
C ILE A 66 12.04 -7.36 -0.29
N SER A 67 11.01 -7.29 0.55
CA SER A 67 10.34 -8.46 1.10
C SER A 67 8.84 -8.24 1.08
N PHE A 68 8.10 -9.34 1.13
CA PHE A 68 6.65 -9.33 1.06
C PHE A 68 6.08 -9.83 2.37
N VAL A 69 5.06 -9.14 2.86
CA VAL A 69 4.32 -9.56 4.04
C VAL A 69 2.83 -9.62 3.71
N LYS A 70 2.13 -10.48 4.43
CA LYS A 70 0.69 -10.58 4.37
C LYS A 70 0.14 -10.50 5.78
N LEU A 71 -0.90 -9.70 5.95
CA LEU A 71 -1.55 -9.54 7.26
C LEU A 71 -2.67 -10.55 7.36
N ALA A 72 -2.61 -11.44 8.35
CA ALA A 72 -3.69 -12.35 8.67
C ALA A 72 -4.66 -11.67 9.65
N SER A 73 -5.87 -11.40 9.20
CA SER A 73 -6.97 -11.04 10.08
C SER A 73 -7.62 -12.32 10.59
N TYR A 74 -7.82 -12.43 11.91
CA TYR A 74 -8.56 -13.55 12.48
C TYR A 74 -10.07 -13.31 12.28
N GLN A 75 -10.69 -14.15 11.46
CA GLN A 75 -12.15 -14.24 11.38
C GLN A 75 -12.64 -15.20 12.48
N GLY A 76 -12.70 -14.74 13.70
CA GLY A 76 -13.31 -15.45 14.83
C GLY A 76 -14.41 -14.61 15.45
N VAL A 77 -15.25 -15.21 16.25
CA VAL A 77 -16.48 -14.68 16.86
C VAL A 77 -16.29 -13.41 17.71
N THR A 78 -15.06 -12.96 17.91
CA THR A 78 -14.73 -11.68 18.49
C THR A 78 -13.96 -10.83 17.49
N SER A 79 -14.66 -9.93 16.83
CA SER A 79 -14.10 -8.95 15.90
C SER A 79 -13.26 -7.89 16.61
N SER A 80 -12.20 -8.30 17.29
CA SER A 80 -11.27 -7.33 17.94
C SER A 80 -10.36 -6.64 16.93
N GLY A 81 -10.44 -6.99 15.64
CA GLY A 81 -9.61 -6.39 14.57
C GLY A 81 -8.11 -6.52 14.85
N VAL A 82 -7.68 -7.47 15.66
CA VAL A 82 -6.27 -7.68 15.97
C VAL A 82 -5.61 -8.41 14.82
N ILE A 83 -4.57 -7.80 14.24
CA ILE A 83 -3.64 -8.52 13.37
C ILE A 83 -2.92 -9.52 14.26
N LYS A 84 -3.27 -10.80 14.15
CA LYS A 84 -2.62 -11.83 14.96
C LYS A 84 -1.25 -12.23 14.42
N GLU A 85 -1.03 -12.06 13.15
CA GLU A 85 0.19 -12.53 12.52
C GLU A 85 0.56 -11.73 11.27
N VAL A 86 1.83 -11.37 11.18
CA VAL A 86 2.44 -10.87 9.96
C VAL A 86 3.15 -12.03 9.30
N ILE A 87 2.55 -12.55 8.22
CA ILE A 87 3.12 -13.67 7.48
C ILE A 87 4.20 -13.14 6.53
N GLY A 88 5.36 -13.79 6.45
CA GLY A 88 6.42 -13.50 5.48
C GLY A 88 7.54 -12.59 6.01
N LEU A 89 7.42 -12.02 7.19
CA LEU A 89 8.49 -11.22 7.78
C LEU A 89 9.55 -12.15 8.41
N ASN A 90 10.51 -12.54 7.61
CA ASN A 90 11.60 -13.42 8.03
C ASN A 90 12.92 -12.68 8.29
N GLU A 91 13.01 -11.42 7.85
CA GLU A 91 14.20 -10.59 7.99
C GLU A 91 14.31 -10.02 9.40
N ASP A 92 15.54 -9.90 9.89
CA ASP A 92 15.84 -9.12 11.07
C ASP A 92 15.86 -7.64 10.68
N ILE A 93 14.92 -6.86 11.21
CA ILE A 93 14.80 -5.43 10.91
C ILE A 93 15.44 -4.52 11.97
N ALA A 94 16.05 -5.08 12.99
CA ALA A 94 16.73 -4.30 14.04
C ALA A 94 17.78 -3.37 13.42
N GLY A 95 17.68 -2.07 13.72
CA GLY A 95 18.59 -1.06 13.18
C GLY A 95 18.41 -0.75 11.68
N ARG A 96 17.41 -1.33 11.02
CA ARG A 96 17.15 -1.11 9.60
C ARG A 96 16.19 0.05 9.36
N THR A 97 16.37 0.74 8.23
CA THR A 97 15.36 1.64 7.67
C THR A 97 14.37 0.81 6.87
N VAL A 98 13.09 0.88 7.24
CA VAL A 98 12.01 0.10 6.62
C VAL A 98 11.05 1.03 5.92
N VAL A 99 10.65 0.69 4.70
CA VAL A 99 9.58 1.38 3.96
C VAL A 99 8.45 0.38 3.74
N ILE A 100 7.32 0.61 4.38
CA ILE A 100 6.11 -0.17 4.13
C ILE A 100 5.49 0.32 2.83
N VAL A 101 5.21 -0.59 1.91
CA VAL A 101 4.53 -0.29 0.64
C VAL A 101 3.11 -0.83 0.70
N GLU A 102 2.14 0.06 0.58
CA GLU A 102 0.72 -0.25 0.71
C GLU A 102 -0.07 0.22 -0.53
N ASP A 103 -1.12 -0.49 -0.89
CA ASP A 103 -2.01 -0.09 -1.98
C ASP A 103 -2.94 1.06 -1.56
N ILE A 104 -3.55 0.95 -0.40
CA ILE A 104 -4.46 1.97 0.10
C ILE A 104 -4.45 2.02 1.63
N VAL A 105 -4.41 3.24 2.16
CA VAL A 105 -4.70 3.51 3.57
C VAL A 105 -6.09 4.11 3.67
N ASP A 106 -6.99 3.37 4.29
CA ASP A 106 -8.41 3.71 4.46
C ASP A 106 -8.64 4.32 5.85
N THR A 107 -9.01 3.53 6.85
CA THR A 107 -9.15 4.01 8.23
C THR A 107 -7.81 4.23 8.93
N GLY A 108 -6.76 3.58 8.47
CA GLY A 108 -5.43 3.61 9.06
C GLY A 108 -5.23 2.63 10.22
N LEU A 109 -6.28 1.95 10.68
CA LEU A 109 -6.20 1.05 11.84
C LEU A 109 -5.27 -0.14 11.59
N THR A 110 -5.35 -0.73 10.41
CA THR A 110 -4.47 -1.85 10.01
C THR A 110 -3.01 -1.40 9.98
N MET A 111 -2.75 -0.24 9.40
CA MET A 111 -1.40 0.32 9.32
C MET A 111 -0.85 0.64 10.71
N GLN A 112 -1.66 1.23 11.59
CA GLN A 112 -1.24 1.51 12.97
C GLN A 112 -0.79 0.24 13.69
N ARG A 113 -1.53 -0.84 13.53
CA ARG A 113 -1.18 -2.13 14.14
C ARG A 113 0.10 -2.73 13.56
N LEU A 114 0.28 -2.61 12.26
CA LEU A 114 1.52 -3.04 11.61
C LEU A 114 2.73 -2.25 12.14
N LEU A 115 2.60 -0.93 12.26
CA LEU A 115 3.63 -0.07 12.85
C LEU A 115 3.96 -0.48 14.29
N ASP A 116 2.95 -0.74 15.11
CA ASP A 116 3.15 -1.18 16.49
C ASP A 116 3.89 -2.52 16.54
N THR A 117 3.51 -3.48 15.68
CA THR A 117 4.15 -4.79 15.60
C THR A 117 5.62 -4.67 15.15
N LEU A 118 5.89 -3.92 14.08
CA LEU A 118 7.25 -3.73 13.59
C LEU A 118 8.12 -2.95 14.56
N GLY A 119 7.53 -1.98 15.26
CA GLY A 119 8.23 -1.18 16.28
C GLY A 119 8.83 -2.01 17.40
N THR A 120 8.22 -3.14 17.75
CA THR A 120 8.76 -4.06 18.78
C THR A 120 10.05 -4.75 18.36
N ARG A 121 10.42 -4.69 17.08
CA ARG A 121 11.64 -5.30 16.53
C ARG A 121 12.79 -4.31 16.37
N ASN A 122 12.67 -3.12 16.94
CA ASN A 122 13.71 -2.08 17.03
C ASN A 122 14.30 -1.64 15.66
N PRO A 123 13.51 -1.32 14.63
CA PRO A 123 14.04 -0.72 13.43
C PRO A 123 14.61 0.68 13.72
N GLU A 124 15.53 1.16 12.88
CA GLU A 124 16.02 2.54 12.97
C GLU A 124 14.91 3.54 12.64
N ALA A 125 14.16 3.26 11.59
CA ALA A 125 13.03 4.08 11.16
C ALA A 125 12.04 3.23 10.36
N ILE A 126 10.76 3.62 10.40
CA ILE A 126 9.71 3.06 9.55
C ILE A 126 9.05 4.20 8.80
N HIS A 127 9.05 4.09 7.47
CA HIS A 127 8.35 5.00 6.57
C HIS A 127 7.20 4.27 5.90
N ILE A 128 6.20 5.02 5.44
CA ILE A 128 5.05 4.47 4.71
C ILE A 128 4.99 5.11 3.33
N ALA A 129 4.95 4.27 2.30
CA ALA A 129 4.64 4.65 0.94
C ALA A 129 3.29 4.02 0.56
N SER A 130 2.27 4.83 0.35
CA SER A 130 0.94 4.38 -0.05
C SER A 130 0.59 4.90 -1.44
N LEU A 131 0.07 4.02 -2.29
CA LEU A 131 -0.44 4.44 -3.58
C LEU A 131 -1.64 5.38 -3.40
N LEU A 132 -2.55 4.99 -2.53
CA LEU A 132 -3.78 5.73 -2.28
C LEU A 132 -3.98 5.97 -0.79
N VAL A 133 -4.55 7.13 -0.47
CA VAL A 133 -5.02 7.46 0.87
C VAL A 133 -6.42 8.06 0.76
N LYS A 134 -7.31 7.69 1.67
CA LYS A 134 -8.62 8.32 1.84
C LYS A 134 -8.58 9.22 3.08
N PRO A 135 -8.23 10.51 2.96
CA PRO A 135 -7.98 11.37 4.13
C PRO A 135 -9.20 11.50 5.04
N GLU A 136 -10.40 11.54 4.45
CA GLU A 136 -11.65 11.70 5.19
C GLU A 136 -12.03 10.46 6.03
N LYS A 137 -11.46 9.30 5.72
CA LYS A 137 -11.72 8.05 6.45
C LYS A 137 -10.72 7.76 7.55
N LEU A 138 -9.61 8.45 7.60
CA LEU A 138 -8.58 8.22 8.62
C LEU A 138 -9.16 8.39 10.03
N LYS A 139 -9.00 7.36 10.85
CA LYS A 139 -9.45 7.33 12.25
C LYS A 139 -8.31 7.45 13.25
N VAL A 140 -7.08 7.38 12.77
CA VAL A 140 -5.86 7.45 13.56
C VAL A 140 -4.92 8.49 12.96
N ASN A 141 -4.09 9.07 13.79
CA ASN A 141 -3.06 10.01 13.33
C ASN A 141 -1.85 9.23 12.81
N LEU A 142 -1.75 9.11 11.49
CA LEU A 142 -0.63 8.48 10.81
C LEU A 142 0.18 9.51 10.05
N ASN A 143 1.50 9.42 10.18
CA ASN A 143 2.42 10.12 9.31
C ASN A 143 2.76 9.21 8.12
N ILE A 144 2.13 9.49 6.97
CA ILE A 144 2.40 8.78 5.71
C ILE A 144 3.29 9.68 4.87
N GLU A 145 4.59 9.42 4.87
CA GLU A 145 5.58 10.30 4.24
C GLU A 145 5.44 10.35 2.72
N TYR A 146 5.07 9.22 2.10
CA TYR A 146 5.02 9.10 0.65
C TYR A 146 3.63 8.67 0.20
N VAL A 147 2.84 9.64 -0.23
CA VAL A 147 1.49 9.42 -0.76
C VAL A 147 1.50 9.70 -2.25
N ALA A 148 1.17 8.70 -3.07
CA ALA A 148 1.06 8.93 -4.50
C ALA A 148 -0.19 9.76 -4.83
N MET A 149 -1.36 9.35 -4.33
CA MET A 149 -2.60 10.07 -4.60
C MET A 149 -3.55 10.02 -3.41
N GLU A 150 -4.26 11.11 -3.19
CA GLU A 150 -5.41 11.16 -2.29
C GLU A 150 -6.69 10.99 -3.09
N ILE A 151 -7.63 10.21 -2.57
CA ILE A 151 -8.91 9.95 -3.21
C ILE A 151 -10.06 10.17 -2.22
N PRO A 152 -11.29 10.47 -2.72
CA PRO A 152 -12.47 10.50 -1.88
C PRO A 152 -12.85 9.09 -1.40
N ASN A 153 -13.87 9.00 -0.56
CA ASN A 153 -14.32 7.73 -0.02
C ASN A 153 -15.17 6.93 -1.02
N ASP A 154 -14.58 6.58 -2.16
CA ASP A 154 -15.21 5.74 -3.18
C ASP A 154 -14.71 4.30 -3.07
N PHE A 155 -15.53 3.38 -3.54
CA PHE A 155 -15.12 1.99 -3.72
C PHE A 155 -14.43 1.85 -5.09
N ILE A 156 -13.21 1.38 -5.10
CA ILE A 156 -12.35 1.36 -6.28
C ILE A 156 -11.76 -0.02 -6.52
N VAL A 157 -11.36 -0.27 -7.76
CA VAL A 157 -10.77 -1.52 -8.23
C VAL A 157 -9.75 -1.22 -9.32
N GLY A 158 -8.81 -2.12 -9.52
CA GLY A 158 -7.75 -1.99 -10.52
C GLY A 158 -6.41 -1.60 -9.92
N TYR A 159 -5.39 -1.72 -10.72
CA TYR A 159 -4.00 -1.47 -10.34
C TYR A 159 -3.61 -2.14 -9.01
N GLY A 160 -3.97 -3.41 -8.89
CA GLY A 160 -3.73 -4.22 -7.70
C GLY A 160 -4.91 -4.37 -6.76
N LEU A 161 -5.85 -3.42 -6.75
CA LEU A 161 -7.05 -3.47 -5.90
C LEU A 161 -8.12 -4.36 -6.50
N ASP A 162 -8.88 -5.05 -5.63
CA ASP A 162 -9.86 -6.05 -6.05
C ASP A 162 -11.28 -5.74 -5.63
N TYR A 163 -12.20 -6.41 -6.32
CA TYR A 163 -13.54 -6.67 -5.85
C TYR A 163 -13.77 -8.19 -5.85
N ASP A 164 -13.89 -8.74 -4.65
CA ASP A 164 -14.10 -10.17 -4.42
C ASP A 164 -13.09 -11.06 -5.17
N GLY A 165 -11.82 -10.68 -5.13
CA GLY A 165 -10.68 -11.35 -5.76
C GLY A 165 -10.40 -10.96 -7.21
N PHE A 166 -11.31 -10.23 -7.88
CA PHE A 166 -11.20 -9.87 -9.29
C PHE A 166 -10.85 -8.40 -9.48
N GLY A 167 -10.28 -8.07 -10.64
CA GLY A 167 -10.02 -6.70 -11.05
C GLY A 167 -8.61 -6.19 -10.77
N ARG A 168 -7.78 -6.93 -10.06
CA ARG A 168 -6.40 -6.51 -9.73
C ARG A 168 -5.52 -6.27 -10.95
N ASN A 169 -5.83 -6.92 -12.06
CA ASN A 169 -5.02 -6.90 -13.28
C ASN A 169 -5.26 -5.71 -14.20
N TYR A 170 -6.27 -4.89 -13.94
CA TYR A 170 -6.48 -3.70 -14.75
C TYR A 170 -5.36 -2.67 -14.52
N PRO A 171 -4.83 -2.05 -15.59
CA PRO A 171 -3.78 -1.05 -15.45
C PRO A 171 -4.27 0.30 -14.91
N ASP A 172 -5.54 0.63 -15.18
CA ASP A 172 -6.21 1.82 -14.66
C ASP A 172 -6.91 1.53 -13.32
N ILE A 173 -7.28 2.58 -12.61
CA ILE A 173 -8.18 2.51 -11.46
C ILE A 173 -9.59 2.89 -11.90
N TYR A 174 -10.56 2.14 -11.41
CA TYR A 174 -11.98 2.30 -11.72
C TYR A 174 -12.77 2.51 -10.43
N THR A 175 -13.78 3.35 -10.49
CA THR A 175 -14.68 3.63 -9.36
C THR A 175 -16.04 2.98 -9.61
N VAL A 176 -16.64 2.43 -8.55
CA VAL A 176 -17.96 1.81 -8.63
C VAL A 176 -19.01 2.83 -9.10
N VAL A 177 -19.91 2.36 -9.95
CA VAL A 177 -21.09 3.13 -10.40
C VAL A 177 -22.28 2.70 -9.56
N ASP A 178 -22.96 3.66 -8.91
CA ASP A 178 -24.18 3.42 -8.11
C ASP A 178 -25.40 3.12 -9.01
#